data_899cba5df2c6eb7ae479969a39f5213e
#
_entry.id   899cba5df2c6eb7ae479969a39f5213e
#
_cell.length_a   1.000
_cell.length_b   1.000
_cell.length_c   1.000
_cell.angle_alpha   90.00
_cell.angle_beta   90.00
_cell.angle_gamma   90.00
#
_symmetry.space_group_name_H-M   'P 1'
#
loop_
_entity.id
_entity.type
_entity.pdbx_description
1 polymer ?
#
loop_
_entity_poly.entity_id
_entity_poly.type
_entity_poly.pdbx_seq_one_letter_code
_entity_poly.pdbx_strand_id
1 'polypeptide(L)'
;MKIFGKDITFGTKAKIAVTVLVLAGCAFGGYSYYEAQQAEKAMRESAGETATVVRMEMKSTVSATGTIIPVDSVEVSSKITARIKNVLVKENDIVTAGETVATLDAKSLATKRDQAQFKVTNAKAKYDREAYLYSIGANPQSSFEDAQYNYDDAKSALEETESDLAETIIQAPISGIVVGKPKTAGTMATAGTDNPTVIMRIADLSKKQIMAKVDETDIGNIKVGQQATFTVDAYSGKTFTARVAKISQTDTVNTWQTVSSSSTTTTSTASVIYYYVTLDVDDPENLLLPAMTARLEIETATKPSALAVPIAALKTDSAGSYVVVEMPDGTKENRYVKTGIYSDDYVEILDGLMEGETVSISYTVSQTHGSKMGGGGHPPM
;
A
#
# COMPACT_ATOMS: atom_id res chain seq x y z
N MET A 1 -87.06 5.98 4.70
CA MET A 1 -86.53 7.07 3.82
C MET A 1 -87.66 7.43 2.87
N LYS A 2 -88.30 8.60 3.00
CA LYS A 2 -89.43 9.07 2.15
C LYS A 2 -88.89 9.72 0.90
N ILE A 3 -89.13 9.15 -0.24
CA ILE A 3 -88.88 9.79 -1.53
C ILE A 3 -90.25 9.67 -2.27
N PHE A 4 -90.90 10.86 -2.56
CA PHE A 4 -92.15 11.01 -3.28
C PHE A 4 -93.38 10.22 -2.79
N GLY A 5 -93.84 10.51 -1.59
CA GLY A 5 -95.27 10.38 -1.21
C GLY A 5 -96.00 9.00 -1.29
N LYS A 6 -95.31 7.89 -1.41
CA LYS A 6 -95.89 6.54 -1.42
C LYS A 6 -95.07 5.61 -0.53
N ASP A 7 -95.72 5.04 0.46
CA ASP A 7 -95.14 4.01 1.36
C ASP A 7 -94.90 2.72 0.53
N ILE A 8 -93.69 2.42 0.10
CA ILE A 8 -93.38 1.14 -0.52
C ILE A 8 -92.90 0.19 0.61
N THR A 9 -93.75 -0.71 1.09
CA THR A 9 -93.37 -1.78 1.98
C THR A 9 -92.62 -2.86 1.20
N PHE A 10 -91.32 -2.82 1.23
CA PHE A 10 -90.52 -3.89 0.66
C PHE A 10 -90.56 -5.10 1.55
N GLY A 11 -91.05 -6.23 1.01
CA GLY A 11 -91.00 -7.51 1.68
C GLY A 11 -89.58 -7.91 2.04
N THR A 12 -89.43 -8.70 3.12
CA THR A 12 -88.08 -9.11 3.65
C THR A 12 -87.13 -9.67 2.58
N LYS A 13 -87.70 -10.38 1.57
CA LYS A 13 -86.91 -10.93 0.45
C LYS A 13 -86.28 -9.82 -0.48
N ALA A 14 -87.00 -8.72 -0.68
CA ALA A 14 -86.47 -7.60 -1.48
C ALA A 14 -85.41 -6.78 -0.76
N LYS A 15 -85.50 -6.67 0.58
CA LYS A 15 -84.41 -6.03 1.39
C LYS A 15 -83.11 -6.83 1.35
N ILE A 16 -83.20 -8.14 1.38
CA ILE A 16 -82.03 -9.05 1.28
C ILE A 16 -81.41 -8.96 -0.11
N ALA A 17 -82.21 -8.89 -1.19
CA ALA A 17 -81.72 -8.76 -2.55
C ALA A 17 -81.00 -7.45 -2.76
N VAL A 18 -81.42 -6.31 -2.22
CA VAL A 18 -80.78 -5.02 -2.29
C VAL A 18 -79.42 -4.99 -1.50
N THR A 19 -79.44 -5.59 -0.29
CA THR A 19 -78.18 -5.69 0.51
C THR A 19 -77.13 -6.57 -0.16
N VAL A 20 -77.52 -7.68 -0.81
CA VAL A 20 -76.62 -8.55 -1.56
C VAL A 20 -76.10 -7.81 -2.78
N LEU A 21 -76.88 -7.02 -3.50
CA LEU A 21 -76.43 -6.21 -4.64
C LEU A 21 -75.44 -5.11 -4.24
N VAL A 22 -75.70 -4.45 -3.10
CA VAL A 22 -74.76 -3.45 -2.56
C VAL A 22 -73.44 -4.07 -2.13
N LEU A 23 -73.50 -5.24 -1.44
CA LEU A 23 -72.30 -5.96 -1.06
C LEU A 23 -71.48 -6.47 -2.28
N ALA A 24 -72.20 -6.98 -3.31
CA ALA A 24 -71.51 -7.38 -4.58
C ALA A 24 -70.91 -6.19 -5.30
N GLY A 25 -71.60 -5.02 -5.31
CA GLY A 25 -71.00 -3.78 -5.89
C GLY A 25 -69.79 -3.26 -5.13
N CYS A 26 -69.78 -3.32 -3.80
CA CYS A 26 -68.65 -2.99 -2.96
C CYS A 26 -67.48 -3.98 -3.15
N ALA A 27 -67.76 -5.26 -3.26
CA ALA A 27 -66.76 -6.30 -3.51
C ALA A 27 -66.13 -6.14 -4.90
N PHE A 28 -66.94 -5.87 -5.95
CA PHE A 28 -66.46 -5.63 -7.31
C PHE A 28 -65.68 -4.31 -7.41
N GLY A 29 -66.15 -3.24 -6.76
CA GLY A 29 -65.42 -1.97 -6.71
C GLY A 29 -64.09 -2.06 -5.92
N GLY A 30 -64.09 -2.84 -4.82
CA GLY A 30 -62.87 -3.13 -4.05
C GLY A 30 -61.87 -3.97 -4.83
N TYR A 31 -62.35 -4.98 -5.56
CA TYR A 31 -61.51 -5.82 -6.41
C TYR A 31 -60.87 -5.04 -7.57
N SER A 32 -61.67 -4.24 -8.30
CA SER A 32 -61.16 -3.42 -9.38
C SER A 32 -60.18 -2.32 -8.90
N TYR A 33 -60.40 -1.75 -7.73
CA TYR A 33 -59.47 -0.82 -7.10
C TYR A 33 -58.15 -1.49 -6.70
N TYR A 34 -58.24 -2.72 -6.18
CA TYR A 34 -57.06 -3.52 -5.84
C TYR A 34 -56.27 -3.96 -7.05
N GLU A 35 -56.93 -4.38 -8.15
CA GLU A 35 -56.23 -4.65 -9.45
C GLU A 35 -55.57 -3.40 -10.03
N ALA A 36 -56.23 -2.24 -9.98
CA ALA A 36 -55.67 -0.99 -10.44
C ALA A 36 -54.44 -0.58 -9.63
N GLN A 37 -54.46 -0.77 -8.30
CA GLN A 37 -53.26 -0.52 -7.46
C GLN A 37 -52.13 -1.52 -7.71
N GLN A 38 -52.47 -2.79 -7.98
CA GLN A 38 -51.43 -3.78 -8.34
C GLN A 38 -50.84 -3.47 -9.72
N ALA A 39 -51.64 -3.08 -10.67
CA ALA A 39 -51.17 -2.66 -11.98
C ALA A 39 -50.27 -1.40 -11.92
N GLU A 40 -50.62 -0.44 -11.05
CA GLU A 40 -49.79 0.77 -10.83
C GLU A 40 -48.51 0.44 -10.10
N LYS A 41 -48.50 -0.49 -9.13
CA LYS A 41 -47.28 -0.99 -8.49
C LYS A 41 -46.40 -1.78 -9.45
N ALA A 42 -46.98 -2.65 -10.27
CA ALA A 42 -46.27 -3.39 -11.30
C ALA A 42 -45.66 -2.46 -12.39
N MET A 43 -46.36 -1.37 -12.75
CA MET A 43 -45.83 -0.34 -13.63
C MET A 43 -44.67 0.45 -12.97
N ARG A 44 -44.74 0.76 -11.68
CA ARG A 44 -43.63 1.42 -10.96
C ARG A 44 -42.44 0.48 -10.76
N GLU A 45 -42.68 -0.81 -10.52
CA GLU A 45 -41.58 -1.82 -10.45
C GLU A 45 -40.96 -2.13 -11.83
N SER A 46 -41.72 -1.97 -12.92
CA SER A 46 -41.24 -2.16 -14.29
C SER A 46 -40.59 -0.90 -14.89
N ALA A 47 -40.85 0.29 -14.35
CA ALA A 47 -40.10 1.51 -14.62
C ALA A 47 -38.72 1.39 -13.93
N GLY A 48 -37.82 0.63 -14.54
CA GLY A 48 -36.44 0.52 -14.06
C GLY A 48 -35.84 1.91 -13.89
N GLU A 49 -35.02 2.06 -12.85
CA GLU A 49 -34.25 3.27 -12.65
C GLU A 49 -33.50 3.63 -13.95
N THR A 50 -33.57 4.86 -14.40
CA THR A 50 -32.94 5.30 -15.64
C THR A 50 -31.88 6.34 -15.34
N ALA A 51 -30.82 6.38 -16.14
CA ALA A 51 -29.82 7.42 -16.10
C ALA A 51 -29.66 8.07 -17.48
N THR A 52 -29.33 9.34 -17.47
CA THR A 52 -29.04 10.07 -18.71
C THR A 52 -27.56 9.99 -19.00
N VAL A 53 -27.22 9.77 -20.26
CA VAL A 53 -25.84 9.81 -20.76
C VAL A 53 -25.35 11.25 -20.75
N VAL A 54 -24.32 11.53 -19.97
CA VAL A 54 -23.78 12.88 -19.78
C VAL A 54 -22.28 12.94 -20.09
N ARG A 55 -21.82 14.13 -20.48
CA ARG A 55 -20.38 14.37 -20.54
C ARG A 55 -19.88 14.89 -19.22
N MET A 56 -18.87 14.22 -18.69
CA MET A 56 -18.24 14.61 -17.42
C MET A 56 -16.73 14.34 -17.44
N GLU A 57 -16.04 14.97 -16.53
CA GLU A 57 -14.65 14.60 -16.25
C GLU A 57 -14.61 13.22 -15.61
N MET A 58 -13.86 12.32 -16.21
CA MET A 58 -13.64 10.98 -15.67
C MET A 58 -12.19 10.77 -15.32
N LYS A 59 -11.97 10.18 -14.14
CA LYS A 59 -10.67 9.76 -13.65
C LYS A 59 -10.73 8.27 -13.38
N SER A 60 -9.73 7.56 -13.89
CA SER A 60 -9.48 6.17 -13.50
C SER A 60 -8.41 6.17 -12.44
N THR A 61 -8.67 5.53 -11.31
CA THR A 61 -7.75 5.43 -10.19
C THR A 61 -7.41 3.98 -9.88
N VAL A 62 -6.21 3.75 -9.39
CA VAL A 62 -5.78 2.48 -8.82
C VAL A 62 -5.59 2.67 -7.33
N SER A 63 -6.33 1.90 -6.55
CA SER A 63 -6.22 1.92 -5.10
C SER A 63 -5.07 1.04 -4.63
N ALA A 64 -4.25 1.56 -3.73
CA ALA A 64 -3.13 0.84 -3.14
C ALA A 64 -2.95 1.17 -1.66
N THR A 65 -2.29 0.29 -0.94
CA THR A 65 -1.87 0.56 0.43
C THR A 65 -0.35 0.59 0.51
N GLY A 66 0.18 1.53 1.28
CA GLY A 66 1.62 1.68 1.43
C GLY A 66 2.03 2.08 2.83
N THR A 67 3.33 2.11 3.04
CA THR A 67 3.94 2.56 4.30
C THR A 67 4.83 3.75 4.01
N ILE A 68 4.73 4.77 4.86
CA ILE A 68 5.59 5.95 4.79
C ILE A 68 6.97 5.58 5.32
N ILE A 69 8.00 5.88 4.53
CA ILE A 69 9.40 5.65 4.87
C ILE A 69 10.21 6.94 4.63
N PRO A 70 11.29 7.17 5.36
CA PRO A 70 12.25 8.22 5.01
C PRO A 70 13.01 7.83 3.73
N VAL A 71 13.46 8.82 2.97
CA VAL A 71 14.30 8.56 1.78
C VAL A 71 15.64 7.98 2.19
N ASP A 72 16.28 8.60 3.17
CA ASP A 72 17.57 8.21 3.69
C ASP A 72 17.46 7.72 5.14
N SER A 73 17.84 6.47 5.37
CA SER A 73 17.87 5.86 6.70
C SER A 73 19.02 4.87 6.79
N VAL A 74 19.85 5.02 7.81
CA VAL A 74 21.04 4.18 8.02
C VAL A 74 21.01 3.55 9.41
N GLU A 75 21.28 2.26 9.46
CA GLU A 75 21.50 1.54 10.70
C GLU A 75 22.96 1.70 11.13
N VAL A 76 23.16 2.26 12.29
CA VAL A 76 24.49 2.43 12.88
C VAL A 76 24.82 1.18 13.70
N SER A 77 25.78 0.40 13.19
CA SER A 77 26.29 -0.81 13.84
C SER A 77 27.75 -0.67 14.21
N SER A 78 28.26 -1.58 15.03
CA SER A 78 29.68 -1.63 15.37
C SER A 78 30.45 -2.47 14.36
N LYS A 79 31.63 -2.01 13.95
CA LYS A 79 32.58 -2.78 13.14
C LYS A 79 33.46 -3.71 13.98
N ILE A 80 33.53 -3.48 15.28
CA ILE A 80 34.31 -4.27 16.22
C ILE A 80 33.40 -4.84 17.32
N THR A 81 33.80 -6.00 17.88
CA THR A 81 33.08 -6.60 19.01
C THR A 81 33.59 -6.03 20.32
N ALA A 82 32.78 -5.16 20.94
CA ALA A 82 33.11 -4.54 22.22
C ALA A 82 31.85 -4.15 23.00
N ARG A 83 31.98 -3.90 24.30
CA ARG A 83 30.85 -3.43 25.12
C ARG A 83 30.61 -1.94 24.90
N ILE A 84 29.35 -1.54 24.76
CA ILE A 84 28.97 -0.13 24.72
C ILE A 84 29.25 0.52 26.06
N LYS A 85 30.15 1.50 26.09
CA LYS A 85 30.53 2.24 27.29
C LYS A 85 29.54 3.35 27.59
N ASN A 86 29.29 4.21 26.60
CA ASN A 86 28.33 5.31 26.70
C ASN A 86 27.54 5.42 25.40
N VAL A 87 26.29 5.86 25.52
CA VAL A 87 25.45 6.33 24.42
C VAL A 87 25.16 7.79 24.69
N LEU A 88 25.54 8.68 23.77
CA LEU A 88 25.53 10.12 23.96
C LEU A 88 24.24 10.78 23.49
N VAL A 89 23.43 10.04 22.70
CA VAL A 89 22.20 10.51 22.08
C VAL A 89 21.01 9.70 22.53
N LYS A 90 19.83 10.29 22.48
CA LYS A 90 18.54 9.68 22.82
C LYS A 90 17.66 9.58 21.58
N GLU A 91 16.55 8.87 21.71
CA GLU A 91 15.49 8.86 20.72
C GLU A 91 14.99 10.29 20.45
N ASN A 92 14.79 10.61 19.17
CA ASN A 92 14.39 11.92 18.62
C ASN A 92 15.46 13.03 18.72
N ASP A 93 16.68 12.74 19.14
CA ASP A 93 17.76 13.73 19.07
C ASP A 93 18.17 13.97 17.61
N ILE A 94 18.47 15.20 17.28
CA ILE A 94 19.02 15.60 15.99
C ILE A 94 20.54 15.43 16.06
N VAL A 95 21.10 14.76 15.07
CA VAL A 95 22.55 14.52 14.94
C VAL A 95 23.07 14.99 13.60
N THR A 96 24.34 15.39 13.57
CA THR A 96 25.03 15.78 12.33
C THR A 96 25.99 14.66 11.90
N ALA A 97 26.24 14.57 10.58
CA ALA A 97 27.19 13.61 10.06
C ALA A 97 28.59 13.82 10.69
N GLY A 98 29.23 12.74 11.14
CA GLY A 98 30.50 12.76 11.87
C GLY A 98 30.39 13.01 13.38
N GLU A 99 29.24 13.31 13.92
CA GLU A 99 29.00 13.48 15.34
C GLU A 99 29.15 12.15 16.10
N THR A 100 29.82 12.17 17.25
CA THR A 100 29.98 10.96 18.07
C THR A 100 28.69 10.63 18.80
N VAL A 101 28.07 9.50 18.47
CA VAL A 101 26.76 9.08 19.00
C VAL A 101 26.88 8.00 20.09
N ALA A 102 27.96 7.20 20.05
CA ALA A 102 28.24 6.22 21.09
C ALA A 102 29.75 5.96 21.21
N THR A 103 30.18 5.45 22.34
CA THR A 103 31.55 5.00 22.58
C THR A 103 31.57 3.57 23.09
N LEU A 104 32.51 2.77 22.62
CA LEU A 104 32.76 1.41 23.06
C LEU A 104 33.86 1.36 24.12
N ASP A 105 33.97 0.26 24.82
CA ASP A 105 35.09 0.03 25.77
C ASP A 105 36.37 -0.20 24.98
N ALA A 106 37.23 0.79 25.00
CA ALA A 106 38.50 0.85 24.25
C ALA A 106 39.69 0.32 25.03
N LYS A 107 39.53 -0.08 26.33
CA LYS A 107 40.66 -0.37 27.22
C LYS A 107 41.62 -1.43 26.66
N SER A 108 41.10 -2.54 26.16
CA SER A 108 41.90 -3.62 25.58
C SER A 108 42.62 -3.18 24.30
N LEU A 109 41.93 -2.43 23.44
CA LEU A 109 42.47 -1.94 22.16
C LEU A 109 43.52 -0.86 22.40
N ALA A 110 43.32 0.04 23.34
CA ALA A 110 44.33 1.01 23.77
C ALA A 110 45.64 0.34 24.20
N THR A 111 45.52 -0.74 25.04
CA THR A 111 46.71 -1.50 25.45
C THR A 111 47.43 -2.18 24.27
N LYS A 112 46.68 -2.73 23.32
CA LYS A 112 47.24 -3.32 22.07
C LYS A 112 47.95 -2.28 21.23
N ARG A 113 47.39 -1.09 21.06
CA ARG A 113 48.02 0.02 20.34
C ARG A 113 49.29 0.46 21.01
N ASP A 114 49.32 0.57 22.35
CA ASP A 114 50.55 0.93 23.10
C ASP A 114 51.61 -0.13 22.93
N GLN A 115 51.31 -1.43 22.95
CA GLN A 115 52.24 -2.51 22.65
C GLN A 115 52.80 -2.42 21.20
N ALA A 116 51.93 -2.15 20.20
CA ALA A 116 52.39 -1.95 18.83
C ALA A 116 53.30 -0.72 18.70
N GLN A 117 52.98 0.38 19.39
CA GLN A 117 53.83 1.58 19.44
C GLN A 117 55.23 1.29 20.02
N PHE A 118 55.33 0.48 21.08
CA PHE A 118 56.64 0.08 21.62
C PHE A 118 57.44 -0.77 20.62
N LYS A 119 56.77 -1.66 19.84
CA LYS A 119 57.41 -2.43 18.78
C LYS A 119 57.96 -1.53 17.69
N VAL A 120 57.18 -0.54 17.21
CA VAL A 120 57.64 0.46 16.25
C VAL A 120 58.85 1.23 16.76
N THR A 121 58.82 1.68 18.01
CA THR A 121 59.96 2.40 18.63
C THR A 121 61.22 1.57 18.67
N ASN A 122 61.12 0.28 19.01
CA ASN A 122 62.25 -0.64 19.04
C ASN A 122 62.77 -0.97 17.64
N ALA A 123 61.86 -1.28 16.68
CA ALA A 123 62.20 -1.57 15.28
C ALA A 123 62.88 -0.35 14.62
N LYS A 124 62.35 0.84 14.89
CA LYS A 124 62.93 2.09 14.40
C LYS A 124 64.37 2.31 14.90
N ALA A 125 64.63 2.09 16.22
CA ALA A 125 65.96 2.22 16.80
C ALA A 125 66.98 1.21 16.20
N LYS A 126 66.50 0.00 15.81
CA LYS A 126 67.28 -0.97 15.07
C LYS A 126 67.57 -0.53 13.67
N TYR A 127 66.53 -0.10 12.94
CA TYR A 127 66.64 0.41 11.58
C TYR A 127 67.65 1.61 11.50
N ASP A 128 67.49 2.59 12.35
CA ASP A 128 68.38 3.77 12.41
C ASP A 128 69.84 3.37 12.64
N ARG A 129 70.08 2.34 13.46
CA ARG A 129 71.42 1.81 13.72
C ARG A 129 72.00 1.08 12.51
N GLU A 130 71.25 0.17 11.87
CA GLU A 130 71.66 -0.57 10.68
C GLU A 130 71.85 0.36 9.47
N ALA A 131 70.99 1.38 9.33
CA ALA A 131 71.13 2.42 8.32
C ALA A 131 72.45 3.19 8.48
N TYR A 132 72.84 3.54 9.73
CA TYR A 132 74.08 4.19 9.99
C TYR A 132 75.28 3.26 9.68
N LEU A 133 75.30 2.02 10.13
CA LEU A 133 76.31 1.02 9.88
C LEU A 133 76.48 0.72 8.40
N TYR A 134 75.37 0.64 7.64
CA TYR A 134 75.44 0.47 6.20
C TYR A 134 76.03 1.71 5.49
N SER A 135 75.68 2.92 5.94
CA SER A 135 76.18 4.15 5.37
C SER A 135 77.70 4.29 5.48
N ILE A 136 78.37 3.69 6.50
CA ILE A 136 79.82 3.69 6.70
C ILE A 136 80.45 2.39 6.18
N GLY A 137 79.69 1.51 5.49
CA GLY A 137 80.22 0.26 4.92
C GLY A 137 80.52 -0.84 5.96
N ALA A 138 80.00 -0.74 7.21
CA ALA A 138 80.32 -1.66 8.28
C ALA A 138 79.36 -2.89 8.31
N ASN A 139 78.19 -2.81 7.56
CA ASN A 139 77.23 -3.89 7.51
C ASN A 139 76.79 -4.19 6.06
N PRO A 140 76.44 -5.46 5.75
CA PRO A 140 75.92 -5.82 4.42
C PRO A 140 74.52 -5.21 4.19
N GLN A 141 74.17 -4.99 2.91
CA GLN A 141 72.88 -4.45 2.49
C GLN A 141 71.70 -5.28 3.01
N SER A 142 71.81 -6.62 3.07
CA SER A 142 70.78 -7.49 3.57
C SER A 142 70.34 -7.17 5.00
N SER A 143 71.30 -6.82 5.88
CA SER A 143 70.95 -6.49 7.26
C SER A 143 70.23 -5.17 7.38
N PHE A 144 70.51 -4.22 6.49
CA PHE A 144 69.77 -2.96 6.40
C PHE A 144 68.33 -3.22 5.88
N GLU A 145 68.21 -3.98 4.79
CA GLU A 145 66.90 -4.34 4.23
C GLU A 145 66.04 -5.12 5.22
N ASP A 146 66.58 -6.07 5.98
CA ASP A 146 65.89 -6.78 7.04
C ASP A 146 65.42 -5.84 8.15
N ALA A 147 66.24 -4.88 8.54
CA ALA A 147 65.88 -3.92 9.57
C ALA A 147 64.77 -2.96 9.09
N GLN A 148 64.83 -2.57 7.81
CA GLN A 148 63.79 -1.76 7.16
C GLN A 148 62.47 -2.51 7.11
N TYR A 149 62.46 -3.75 6.62
CA TYR A 149 61.28 -4.58 6.57
C TYR A 149 60.63 -4.71 7.94
N ASN A 150 61.40 -5.02 9.00
CA ASN A 150 60.88 -5.16 10.37
C ASN A 150 60.30 -3.83 10.91
N TYR A 151 60.85 -2.69 10.51
CA TYR A 151 60.32 -1.39 10.90
C TYR A 151 58.99 -1.11 10.18
N ASP A 152 58.92 -1.36 8.87
CA ASP A 152 57.72 -1.17 8.04
C ASP A 152 56.60 -2.12 8.48
N ASP A 153 56.90 -3.38 8.82
CA ASP A 153 55.97 -4.36 9.38
C ASP A 153 55.38 -3.87 10.73
N ALA A 154 56.28 -3.44 11.64
CA ALA A 154 55.83 -2.92 12.91
C ALA A 154 54.95 -1.67 12.81
N LYS A 155 55.27 -0.81 11.81
CA LYS A 155 54.47 0.40 11.50
C LYS A 155 53.08 0.04 10.98
N SER A 156 53.01 -0.92 10.07
CA SER A 156 51.72 -1.41 9.56
C SER A 156 50.85 -2.03 10.67
N ALA A 157 51.44 -2.81 11.56
CA ALA A 157 50.77 -3.36 12.73
C ALA A 157 50.30 -2.27 13.70
N LEU A 158 50.99 -1.14 13.83
CA LEU A 158 50.51 -0.01 14.62
C LEU A 158 49.30 0.66 13.94
N GLU A 159 49.37 0.92 12.62
CA GLU A 159 48.25 1.51 11.87
C GLU A 159 46.97 0.64 11.97
N GLU A 160 47.09 -0.68 11.93
CA GLU A 160 45.97 -1.61 12.16
C GLU A 160 45.35 -1.42 13.55
N THR A 161 46.17 -1.40 14.60
CA THR A 161 45.68 -1.24 15.99
C THR A 161 45.11 0.16 16.26
N GLU A 162 45.61 1.19 15.60
CA GLU A 162 45.09 2.56 15.65
C GLU A 162 43.72 2.65 14.93
N SER A 163 43.58 1.97 13.79
CA SER A 163 42.31 1.86 13.08
C SER A 163 41.25 1.15 13.96
N ASP A 164 41.59 0.02 14.56
CA ASP A 164 40.71 -0.69 15.49
C ASP A 164 40.28 0.19 16.68
N LEU A 165 41.23 0.98 17.20
CA LEU A 165 40.94 1.90 18.31
C LEU A 165 40.00 3.03 17.85
N ALA A 166 40.19 3.56 16.65
CA ALA A 166 39.31 4.60 16.10
C ALA A 166 37.86 4.10 15.94
N GLU A 167 37.66 2.81 15.57
CA GLU A 167 36.34 2.20 15.45
C GLU A 167 35.60 2.03 16.80
N THR A 168 36.25 2.32 17.94
CA THR A 168 35.56 2.39 19.25
C THR A 168 34.72 3.66 19.40
N ILE A 169 34.89 4.65 18.55
CA ILE A 169 34.11 5.88 18.53
C ILE A 169 33.10 5.76 17.41
N ILE A 170 31.84 5.54 17.77
CA ILE A 170 30.76 5.38 16.81
C ILE A 170 30.25 6.77 16.42
N GLN A 171 30.37 7.09 15.14
CA GLN A 171 29.92 8.36 14.58
C GLN A 171 28.66 8.18 13.71
N ALA A 172 27.87 9.24 13.62
CA ALA A 172 26.70 9.31 12.75
C ALA A 172 27.15 9.34 11.27
N PRO A 173 26.71 8.40 10.41
CA PRO A 173 27.10 8.39 9.00
C PRO A 173 26.40 9.45 8.17
N ILE A 174 25.20 9.87 8.60
CA ILE A 174 24.37 10.91 7.96
C ILE A 174 23.85 11.88 9.02
N SER A 175 23.51 13.07 8.58
CA SER A 175 22.73 14.00 9.43
C SER A 175 21.27 13.60 9.43
N GLY A 176 20.59 13.71 10.56
CA GLY A 176 19.19 13.31 10.68
C GLY A 176 18.73 13.21 12.13
N ILE A 177 17.68 12.44 12.34
CA ILE A 177 17.07 12.22 13.65
C ILE A 177 17.29 10.74 14.06
N VAL A 178 17.58 10.53 15.33
CA VAL A 178 17.68 9.18 15.89
C VAL A 178 16.29 8.58 16.01
N VAL A 179 16.02 7.53 15.22
CA VAL A 179 14.72 6.86 15.14
C VAL A 179 14.73 5.60 16.01
N GLY A 180 13.77 5.54 16.93
CA GLY A 180 13.65 4.44 17.86
C GLY A 180 14.67 4.51 19.00
N LYS A 181 14.56 3.58 19.94
CA LYS A 181 15.38 3.59 21.14
C LYS A 181 16.79 3.04 20.89
N PRO A 182 17.86 3.84 21.09
CA PRO A 182 19.22 3.34 21.02
C PRO A 182 19.50 2.19 22.00
N LYS A 183 20.47 1.34 21.72
CA LYS A 183 20.95 0.32 22.66
C LYS A 183 21.53 0.99 23.90
N THR A 184 21.36 0.34 25.06
CA THR A 184 21.81 0.88 26.34
C THR A 184 23.31 0.62 26.57
N ALA A 185 23.96 1.50 27.32
CA ALA A 185 25.30 1.25 27.83
C ALA A 185 25.37 -0.08 28.60
N GLY A 186 26.48 -0.79 28.47
CA GLY A 186 26.66 -2.15 29.01
C GLY A 186 26.28 -3.28 28.05
N THR A 187 25.54 -3.02 26.99
CA THR A 187 25.22 -4.02 25.95
C THR A 187 26.49 -4.39 25.18
N MET A 188 26.64 -5.67 24.80
CA MET A 188 27.69 -6.11 23.91
C MET A 188 27.28 -5.77 22.45
N ALA A 189 28.08 -4.98 21.79
CA ALA A 189 27.99 -4.77 20.34
C ALA A 189 28.88 -5.83 19.66
N THR A 190 28.26 -6.66 18.81
CA THR A 190 28.96 -7.68 18.03
C THR A 190 29.15 -7.20 16.59
N ALA A 191 30.38 -7.33 16.12
CA ALA A 191 30.70 -7.17 14.69
C ALA A 191 30.46 -8.50 13.97
N GLY A 192 30.02 -8.45 12.72
CA GLY A 192 29.83 -9.65 11.90
C GLY A 192 29.09 -9.32 10.61
N THR A 193 29.22 -10.20 9.62
CA THR A 193 28.53 -10.06 8.32
C THR A 193 27.06 -10.51 8.40
N ASP A 194 26.77 -11.52 9.24
CA ASP A 194 25.45 -12.17 9.24
C ASP A 194 24.44 -11.49 10.17
N ASN A 195 24.89 -10.95 11.34
CA ASN A 195 24.00 -10.30 12.31
C ASN A 195 24.75 -9.26 13.17
N PRO A 196 25.17 -8.13 12.61
CA PRO A 196 25.78 -7.07 13.39
C PRO A 196 24.77 -6.49 14.40
N THR A 197 25.26 -6.09 15.57
CA THR A 197 24.39 -5.39 16.53
C THR A 197 24.14 -3.98 16.06
N VAL A 198 22.90 -3.69 15.65
CA VAL A 198 22.45 -2.32 15.38
C VAL A 198 22.35 -1.56 16.72
N ILE A 199 23.13 -0.51 16.86
CA ILE A 199 23.18 0.32 18.08
C ILE A 199 22.02 1.32 18.05
N MET A 200 21.81 1.99 16.90
CA MET A 200 20.72 2.94 16.65
C MET A 200 20.45 3.06 15.15
N ARG A 201 19.36 3.71 14.81
CA ARG A 201 19.03 4.06 13.42
C ARG A 201 18.92 5.58 13.31
N ILE A 202 19.50 6.15 12.27
CA ILE A 202 19.43 7.57 11.96
C ILE A 202 18.73 7.72 10.63
N ALA A 203 17.75 8.63 10.55
CA ALA A 203 16.99 8.87 9.34
C ALA A 203 16.82 10.36 9.09
N ASP A 204 16.91 10.75 7.82
CA ASP A 204 16.50 12.09 7.38
C ASP A 204 14.97 12.10 7.19
N LEU A 205 14.27 12.83 8.05
CA LEU A 205 12.81 12.97 8.00
C LEU A 205 12.35 14.17 7.18
N SER A 206 13.26 14.90 6.53
CA SER A 206 12.92 16.06 5.68
C SER A 206 12.24 15.61 4.39
N LYS A 207 12.63 14.46 3.86
CA LYS A 207 12.06 13.85 2.66
C LYS A 207 11.47 12.48 2.98
N LYS A 208 10.24 12.29 2.58
CA LYS A 208 9.51 11.06 2.83
C LYS A 208 9.00 10.47 1.52
N GLN A 209 8.89 9.17 1.51
CA GLN A 209 8.34 8.40 0.40
C GLN A 209 7.30 7.42 0.93
N ILE A 210 6.36 7.03 0.07
CA ILE A 210 5.46 5.92 0.34
C ILE A 210 5.91 4.74 -0.49
N MET A 211 6.12 3.61 0.16
CA MET A 211 6.30 2.32 -0.50
C MET A 211 4.95 1.63 -0.56
N ALA A 212 4.26 1.75 -1.70
CA ALA A 212 2.93 1.19 -1.93
C ALA A 212 3.02 -0.21 -2.55
N LYS A 213 2.10 -1.09 -2.16
CA LYS A 213 1.89 -2.40 -2.77
C LYS A 213 0.74 -2.31 -3.73
N VAL A 214 1.00 -2.60 -5.00
CA VAL A 214 0.02 -2.60 -6.09
C VAL A 214 -0.12 -4.01 -6.63
N ASP A 215 -1.35 -4.41 -6.95
CA ASP A 215 -1.66 -5.71 -7.54
C ASP A 215 -1.09 -5.83 -8.96
N GLU A 216 -0.76 -7.06 -9.36
CA GLU A 216 -0.26 -7.38 -10.72
C GLU A 216 -1.24 -6.93 -11.80
N THR A 217 -2.54 -7.01 -11.54
CA THR A 217 -3.58 -6.62 -12.51
C THR A 217 -3.58 -5.13 -12.84
N ASP A 218 -3.13 -4.29 -11.90
CA ASP A 218 -3.21 -2.85 -11.98
C ASP A 218 -1.88 -2.17 -12.33
N ILE A 219 -0.75 -2.86 -12.08
CA ILE A 219 0.59 -2.29 -12.27
C ILE A 219 0.86 -1.83 -13.71
N GLY A 220 0.24 -2.50 -14.70
CA GLY A 220 0.36 -2.15 -16.12
C GLY A 220 -0.19 -0.76 -16.47
N ASN A 221 -1.08 -0.22 -15.65
CA ASN A 221 -1.72 1.09 -15.85
C ASN A 221 -0.93 2.23 -15.16
N ILE A 222 0.02 1.90 -14.29
CA ILE A 222 0.79 2.89 -13.52
C ILE A 222 2.05 3.30 -14.30
N LYS A 223 2.34 4.61 -14.30
CA LYS A 223 3.52 5.19 -14.94
C LYS A 223 4.21 6.16 -14.00
N VAL A 224 5.53 6.25 -14.12
CA VAL A 224 6.31 7.24 -13.38
C VAL A 224 5.83 8.66 -13.73
N GLY A 225 5.70 9.50 -12.71
CA GLY A 225 5.24 10.88 -12.83
C GLY A 225 3.74 11.09 -12.61
N GLN A 226 2.93 10.03 -12.54
CA GLN A 226 1.50 10.14 -12.22
C GLN A 226 1.29 10.73 -10.84
N GLN A 227 0.20 11.49 -10.70
CA GLN A 227 -0.23 12.02 -9.41
C GLN A 227 -1.01 10.96 -8.63
N ALA A 228 -0.88 11.03 -7.33
CA ALA A 228 -1.63 10.21 -6.40
C ALA A 228 -2.10 11.08 -5.23
N THR A 229 -3.27 10.77 -4.73
CA THR A 229 -3.76 11.29 -3.45
C THR A 229 -3.73 10.17 -2.43
N PHE A 230 -3.52 10.53 -1.17
CA PHE A 230 -3.55 9.54 -0.10
C PHE A 230 -4.06 10.12 1.22
N THR A 231 -4.54 9.21 2.04
CA THR A 231 -4.97 9.50 3.41
C THR A 231 -4.22 8.62 4.39
N VAL A 232 -4.03 9.10 5.60
CA VAL A 232 -3.48 8.34 6.71
C VAL A 232 -4.47 8.30 7.86
N ASP A 233 -4.58 7.16 8.52
CA ASP A 233 -5.59 6.97 9.59
C ASP A 233 -5.38 7.93 10.78
N ALA A 234 -4.13 8.39 11.00
CA ALA A 234 -3.78 9.34 12.05
C ALA A 234 -4.36 10.75 11.82
N TYR A 235 -4.62 11.13 10.57
CA TYR A 235 -5.16 12.45 10.19
C TYR A 235 -6.40 12.27 9.33
N SER A 236 -7.46 11.71 9.92
CA SER A 236 -8.72 11.49 9.24
C SER A 236 -9.32 12.80 8.72
N GLY A 237 -9.67 12.82 7.43
CA GLY A 237 -10.22 14.01 6.76
C GLY A 237 -9.18 14.94 6.13
N LYS A 238 -7.87 14.64 6.24
CA LYS A 238 -6.81 15.34 5.52
C LYS A 238 -6.32 14.48 4.38
N THR A 239 -6.36 15.01 3.16
CA THR A 239 -5.82 14.38 1.96
C THR A 239 -4.47 15.00 1.64
N PHE A 240 -3.49 14.17 1.39
CA PHE A 240 -2.14 14.54 1.00
C PHE A 240 -1.92 14.18 -0.47
N THR A 241 -0.92 14.80 -1.08
CA THR A 241 -0.52 14.53 -2.46
C THR A 241 0.82 13.83 -2.52
N ALA A 242 0.95 12.97 -3.51
CA ALA A 242 2.18 12.27 -3.81
C ALA A 242 2.34 12.10 -5.33
N ARG A 243 3.54 11.77 -5.76
CA ARG A 243 3.85 11.51 -7.17
C ARG A 243 4.62 10.21 -7.31
N VAL A 244 4.25 9.40 -8.30
CA VAL A 244 4.96 8.16 -8.60
C VAL A 244 6.39 8.48 -9.05
N ALA A 245 7.37 8.08 -8.23
CA ALA A 245 8.79 8.27 -8.49
C ALA A 245 9.42 7.05 -9.17
N LYS A 246 9.05 5.85 -8.72
CA LYS A 246 9.66 4.60 -9.19
C LYS A 246 8.67 3.44 -9.09
N ILE A 247 8.76 2.53 -10.07
CA ILE A 247 8.03 1.25 -10.08
C ILE A 247 9.08 0.14 -9.99
N SER A 248 8.92 -0.78 -9.05
CA SER A 248 9.78 -1.96 -8.95
C SER A 248 9.61 -2.85 -10.18
N GLN A 249 10.70 -3.39 -10.68
CA GLN A 249 10.68 -4.34 -11.81
C GLN A 249 10.54 -5.79 -11.36
N THR A 250 10.50 -6.01 -10.05
CA THR A 250 10.32 -7.34 -9.43
C THR A 250 9.18 -7.30 -8.45
N ASP A 251 8.53 -8.44 -8.26
CA ASP A 251 7.50 -8.63 -7.25
C ASP A 251 8.07 -8.45 -5.83
N THR A 252 7.19 -8.26 -4.86
CA THR A 252 7.57 -7.98 -3.45
C THR A 252 8.31 -9.12 -2.77
N VAL A 253 8.26 -10.34 -3.30
CA VAL A 253 8.81 -11.57 -2.70
C VAL A 253 9.96 -12.14 -3.52
N ASN A 254 10.26 -11.58 -4.72
CA ASN A 254 11.23 -12.11 -5.69
C ASN A 254 10.97 -13.59 -6.02
N THR A 255 9.73 -13.94 -6.33
CA THR A 255 9.28 -15.33 -6.56
C THR A 255 10.08 -16.04 -7.63
N TRP A 256 10.61 -15.31 -8.62
CA TRP A 256 11.45 -15.85 -9.67
C TRP A 256 12.81 -16.36 -9.18
N GLN A 257 13.30 -15.94 -8.00
CA GLN A 257 14.55 -16.40 -7.40
C GLN A 257 14.36 -17.66 -6.51
N THR A 258 13.16 -17.87 -5.97
CA THR A 258 12.90 -18.93 -5.00
C THR A 258 12.68 -20.30 -5.61
N VAL A 259 12.59 -20.42 -6.93
CA VAL A 259 12.35 -21.68 -7.65
C VAL A 259 13.54 -22.66 -7.60
N SER A 260 14.70 -22.23 -7.10
CA SER A 260 15.95 -23.03 -7.14
C SER A 260 16.35 -23.74 -5.84
N SER A 261 15.56 -23.71 -4.78
CA SER A 261 15.97 -24.31 -3.51
C SER A 261 14.88 -25.14 -2.88
N SER A 262 15.04 -26.47 -3.04
CA SER A 262 14.50 -27.52 -2.18
C SER A 262 13.00 -27.77 -2.24
N SER A 263 12.68 -28.92 -2.85
CA SER A 263 11.46 -29.69 -2.69
C SER A 263 11.02 -29.82 -1.22
N THR A 264 10.18 -28.90 -0.80
CA THR A 264 9.25 -29.16 0.28
C THR A 264 7.88 -28.86 -0.29
N THR A 265 7.05 -29.89 -0.34
CA THR A 265 5.66 -29.85 -0.78
C THR A 265 4.91 -28.85 0.08
N THR A 266 4.89 -27.59 -0.35
CA THR A 266 4.02 -26.57 0.23
C THR A 266 2.85 -26.45 -0.71
N THR A 267 1.67 -26.79 -0.23
CA THR A 267 0.38 -26.54 -0.86
C THR A 267 0.41 -25.11 -1.41
N SER A 268 0.39 -24.97 -2.74
CA SER A 268 0.34 -23.68 -3.41
C SER A 268 -1.04 -23.06 -3.17
N THR A 269 -1.18 -22.36 -2.08
CA THR A 269 -2.18 -21.28 -1.99
C THR A 269 -1.75 -20.24 -3.01
N ALA A 270 -2.59 -19.98 -4.01
CA ALA A 270 -2.37 -18.92 -4.97
C ALA A 270 -2.16 -17.62 -4.17
N SER A 271 -0.93 -17.15 -4.06
CA SER A 271 -0.63 -15.89 -3.38
C SER A 271 -0.80 -14.77 -4.42
N VAL A 272 -1.50 -13.72 -4.03
CA VAL A 272 -1.62 -12.52 -4.85
C VAL A 272 -0.23 -11.91 -5.01
N ILE A 273 0.13 -11.61 -6.26
CA ILE A 273 1.42 -11.01 -6.60
C ILE A 273 1.29 -9.49 -6.50
N TYR A 274 2.20 -8.88 -5.77
CA TYR A 274 2.26 -7.42 -5.60
C TYR A 274 3.60 -6.87 -6.09
N TYR A 275 3.56 -5.65 -6.60
CA TYR A 275 4.74 -4.86 -6.97
C TYR A 275 4.86 -3.64 -6.08
N TYR A 276 6.09 -3.25 -5.75
CA TYR A 276 6.32 -2.00 -5.04
C TYR A 276 6.32 -0.81 -6.01
N VAL A 277 5.52 0.18 -5.66
CA VAL A 277 5.53 1.51 -6.28
C VAL A 277 5.98 2.50 -5.22
N THR A 278 7.05 3.24 -5.50
CA THR A 278 7.56 4.28 -4.62
C THR A 278 7.02 5.63 -5.07
N LEU A 279 6.42 6.37 -4.16
CA LEU A 279 5.88 7.70 -4.42
C LEU A 279 6.57 8.72 -3.53
N ASP A 280 7.02 9.83 -4.12
CA ASP A 280 7.50 11.00 -3.38
C ASP A 280 6.31 11.73 -2.77
N VAL A 281 6.43 12.09 -1.51
CA VAL A 281 5.37 12.70 -0.71
C VAL A 281 5.63 14.19 -0.59
N ASP A 282 4.59 14.99 -0.76
CA ASP A 282 4.58 16.41 -0.44
C ASP A 282 3.98 16.61 0.96
N ASP A 283 4.83 16.90 1.95
CA ASP A 283 4.46 17.08 3.36
C ASP A 283 5.05 18.38 3.91
N PRO A 284 4.55 19.56 3.48
CA PRO A 284 5.09 20.85 3.88
C PRO A 284 4.91 21.14 5.38
N GLU A 285 3.94 20.51 6.04
CA GLU A 285 3.69 20.68 7.47
C GLU A 285 4.46 19.68 8.35
N ASN A 286 5.19 18.75 7.73
CA ASN A 286 5.98 17.71 8.40
C ASN A 286 5.18 16.87 9.43
N LEU A 287 3.93 16.56 9.08
CA LEU A 287 2.99 15.82 9.94
C LEU A 287 3.18 14.30 9.85
N LEU A 288 3.67 13.84 8.73
CA LEU A 288 3.76 12.41 8.44
C LEU A 288 4.97 11.80 9.16
N LEU A 289 4.75 10.71 9.86
CA LEU A 289 5.80 9.96 10.55
C LEU A 289 6.11 8.65 9.81
N PRO A 290 7.37 8.18 9.88
CA PRO A 290 7.73 6.87 9.36
C PRO A 290 6.86 5.75 9.95
N ALA A 291 6.63 4.71 9.16
CA ALA A 291 5.77 3.57 9.47
C ALA A 291 4.26 3.84 9.54
N MET A 292 3.77 5.07 9.28
CA MET A 292 2.34 5.31 9.08
C MET A 292 1.86 4.58 7.83
N THR A 293 0.66 4.02 7.90
CA THR A 293 -0.01 3.39 6.77
C THR A 293 -0.74 4.45 5.96
N ALA A 294 -0.49 4.46 4.65
CA ALA A 294 -1.14 5.34 3.69
C ALA A 294 -2.09 4.52 2.80
N ARG A 295 -3.29 5.05 2.58
CA ARG A 295 -4.25 4.55 1.57
C ARG A 295 -4.17 5.49 0.38
N LEU A 296 -3.77 4.96 -0.76
CA LEU A 296 -3.47 5.74 -1.96
C LEU A 296 -4.50 5.49 -3.05
N GLU A 297 -4.75 6.55 -3.81
CA GLU A 297 -5.46 6.51 -5.08
C GLU A 297 -4.55 7.13 -6.13
N ILE A 298 -4.03 6.31 -7.03
CA ILE A 298 -3.10 6.71 -8.09
C ILE A 298 -3.91 7.01 -9.35
N GLU A 299 -3.83 8.22 -9.87
CA GLU A 299 -4.54 8.62 -11.09
C GLU A 299 -3.84 8.00 -12.32
N THR A 300 -4.48 7.01 -12.95
CA THR A 300 -3.92 6.31 -14.12
C THR A 300 -4.32 6.96 -15.43
N ALA A 301 -5.55 7.50 -15.53
CA ALA A 301 -6.04 8.21 -16.68
C ALA A 301 -7.04 9.29 -16.30
N THR A 302 -6.98 10.42 -16.98
CA THR A 302 -7.94 11.52 -16.81
C THR A 302 -8.45 11.95 -18.17
N LYS A 303 -9.77 12.05 -18.31
CA LYS A 303 -10.44 12.60 -19.50
C LYS A 303 -11.40 13.71 -19.10
N PRO A 304 -11.16 14.94 -19.54
CA PRO A 304 -11.95 16.11 -19.10
C PRO A 304 -13.37 16.12 -19.62
N SER A 305 -13.68 15.38 -20.69
CA SER A 305 -15.00 15.34 -21.32
C SER A 305 -15.26 13.97 -21.94
N ALA A 306 -15.49 12.98 -21.08
CA ALA A 306 -15.87 11.63 -21.48
C ALA A 306 -17.39 11.49 -21.48
N LEU A 307 -17.94 10.75 -22.44
CA LEU A 307 -19.34 10.36 -22.44
C LEU A 307 -19.50 9.22 -21.42
N ALA A 308 -20.22 9.46 -20.35
CA ALA A 308 -20.28 8.57 -19.19
C ALA A 308 -21.67 7.98 -18.97
N VAL A 309 -21.71 6.71 -18.62
CA VAL A 309 -22.89 6.03 -18.12
C VAL A 309 -22.58 5.34 -16.79
N PRO A 310 -23.54 5.22 -15.86
CA PRO A 310 -23.33 4.44 -14.66
C PRO A 310 -22.96 2.99 -14.99
N ILE A 311 -21.99 2.42 -14.26
CA ILE A 311 -21.57 1.02 -14.44
C ILE A 311 -22.77 0.06 -14.31
N ALA A 312 -23.74 0.38 -13.46
CA ALA A 312 -24.95 -0.40 -13.28
C ALA A 312 -25.86 -0.51 -14.51
N ALA A 313 -25.70 0.39 -15.50
CA ALA A 313 -26.40 0.33 -16.77
C ALA A 313 -25.71 -0.54 -17.83
N LEU A 314 -24.40 -0.85 -17.62
CA LEU A 314 -23.61 -1.67 -18.53
C LEU A 314 -23.95 -3.15 -18.31
N LYS A 315 -24.23 -3.84 -19.40
CA LYS A 315 -24.45 -5.30 -19.43
C LYS A 315 -23.46 -5.94 -20.39
N THR A 316 -23.12 -7.20 -20.12
CA THR A 316 -22.20 -7.96 -20.95
C THR A 316 -22.83 -9.29 -21.33
N ASP A 317 -22.72 -9.67 -22.58
CA ASP A 317 -23.10 -10.98 -23.09
C ASP A 317 -21.95 -11.61 -23.90
N SER A 318 -22.22 -12.72 -24.58
CA SER A 318 -21.21 -13.41 -25.41
C SER A 318 -20.75 -12.59 -26.64
N ALA A 319 -21.48 -11.57 -27.05
CA ALA A 319 -21.18 -10.72 -28.20
C ALA A 319 -20.43 -9.42 -27.78
N GLY A 320 -20.49 -9.03 -26.48
CA GLY A 320 -19.79 -7.86 -26.00
C GLY A 320 -20.56 -7.09 -24.93
N SER A 321 -20.13 -5.86 -24.66
CA SER A 321 -20.80 -4.96 -23.73
C SER A 321 -21.92 -4.19 -24.42
N TYR A 322 -23.08 -4.10 -23.78
CA TYR A 322 -24.24 -3.36 -24.29
C TYR A 322 -24.96 -2.62 -23.18
N VAL A 323 -25.75 -1.64 -23.57
CA VAL A 323 -26.67 -0.90 -22.69
C VAL A 323 -28.09 -0.97 -23.24
N VAL A 324 -29.07 -0.85 -22.37
CA VAL A 324 -30.48 -0.80 -22.75
C VAL A 324 -30.89 0.66 -22.84
N VAL A 325 -31.02 1.17 -24.08
CA VAL A 325 -31.44 2.56 -24.34
C VAL A 325 -32.95 2.61 -24.31
N GLU A 326 -33.52 3.59 -23.63
CA GLU A 326 -34.94 3.87 -23.60
C GLU A 326 -35.24 5.00 -24.57
N MET A 327 -36.02 4.67 -25.60
CA MET A 327 -36.44 5.61 -26.62
C MET A 327 -37.56 6.53 -26.11
N PRO A 328 -37.79 7.73 -26.71
CA PRO A 328 -38.85 8.65 -26.32
C PRO A 328 -40.28 8.06 -26.42
N ASP A 329 -40.44 7.00 -27.19
CA ASP A 329 -41.71 6.26 -27.35
C ASP A 329 -41.91 5.17 -26.25
N GLY A 330 -40.96 5.04 -25.31
CA GLY A 330 -40.99 4.05 -24.25
C GLY A 330 -40.49 2.67 -24.66
N THR A 331 -40.01 2.50 -25.89
CA THR A 331 -39.40 1.23 -26.32
C THR A 331 -37.98 1.10 -25.81
N LYS A 332 -37.55 -0.14 -25.49
CA LYS A 332 -36.20 -0.46 -25.01
C LYS A 332 -35.43 -1.18 -26.13
N GLU A 333 -34.25 -0.65 -26.45
CA GLU A 333 -33.34 -1.22 -27.45
C GLU A 333 -32.01 -1.62 -26.78
N ASN A 334 -31.56 -2.84 -27.03
CA ASN A 334 -30.21 -3.27 -26.65
C ASN A 334 -29.22 -2.74 -27.68
N ARG A 335 -28.31 -1.85 -27.24
CA ARG A 335 -27.30 -1.26 -28.12
C ARG A 335 -25.91 -1.62 -27.63
N TYR A 336 -25.13 -2.28 -28.50
CA TYR A 336 -23.74 -2.62 -28.21
C TYR A 336 -22.89 -1.36 -28.19
N VAL A 337 -22.02 -1.28 -27.20
CA VAL A 337 -21.20 -0.11 -26.93
C VAL A 337 -19.74 -0.50 -26.82
N LYS A 338 -18.87 0.44 -27.19
CA LYS A 338 -17.43 0.32 -26.97
C LYS A 338 -17.06 1.10 -25.73
N THR A 339 -16.57 0.42 -24.71
CA THR A 339 -16.19 1.04 -23.45
C THR A 339 -14.76 1.58 -23.50
N GLY A 340 -14.50 2.64 -22.73
CA GLY A 340 -13.18 3.24 -22.53
C GLY A 340 -12.70 3.07 -21.09
N ILE A 341 -12.36 4.18 -20.42
CA ILE A 341 -11.91 4.15 -19.03
C ILE A 341 -13.06 3.90 -18.06
N TYR A 342 -12.74 3.26 -16.96
CA TYR A 342 -13.65 3.01 -15.85
C TYR A 342 -13.27 3.94 -14.69
N SER A 343 -14.27 4.54 -14.05
CA SER A 343 -14.19 5.23 -12.77
C SER A 343 -15.00 4.44 -11.74
N ASP A 344 -15.06 4.87 -10.49
CA ASP A 344 -15.72 4.13 -9.40
C ASP A 344 -17.20 3.82 -9.71
N ASP A 345 -17.96 4.78 -10.25
CA ASP A 345 -19.39 4.65 -10.49
C ASP A 345 -19.77 4.68 -11.97
N TYR A 346 -18.85 5.11 -12.87
CA TYR A 346 -19.14 5.37 -14.27
C TYR A 346 -18.17 4.66 -15.20
N VAL A 347 -18.65 4.35 -16.40
CA VAL A 347 -17.85 3.85 -17.51
C VAL A 347 -17.93 4.82 -18.70
N GLU A 348 -16.78 5.08 -19.31
CA GLU A 348 -16.72 5.85 -20.54
C GLU A 348 -17.25 5.03 -21.72
N ILE A 349 -18.05 5.66 -22.56
CA ILE A 349 -18.50 5.10 -23.82
C ILE A 349 -17.80 5.82 -24.98
N LEU A 350 -17.00 5.06 -25.74
CA LEU A 350 -16.27 5.57 -26.90
C LEU A 350 -17.12 5.61 -28.17
N ASP A 351 -18.06 4.64 -28.28
CA ASP A 351 -18.92 4.49 -29.45
C ASP A 351 -20.22 3.77 -29.08
N GLY A 352 -21.31 4.09 -29.75
CA GLY A 352 -22.61 3.43 -29.59
C GLY A 352 -23.68 4.26 -28.88
N LEU A 353 -23.36 5.39 -28.24
CA LEU A 353 -24.32 6.27 -27.56
C LEU A 353 -24.11 7.72 -27.91
N MET A 354 -25.19 8.51 -27.77
CA MET A 354 -25.16 9.96 -27.87
C MET A 354 -25.45 10.63 -26.54
N GLU A 355 -24.94 11.85 -26.39
CA GLU A 355 -25.21 12.67 -25.19
C GLU A 355 -26.71 12.98 -25.10
N GLY A 356 -27.28 12.83 -23.90
CA GLY A 356 -28.69 13.07 -23.62
C GLY A 356 -29.59 11.83 -23.80
N GLU A 357 -29.10 10.71 -24.32
CA GLU A 357 -29.88 9.46 -24.36
C GLU A 357 -30.13 8.94 -22.96
N THR A 358 -31.25 8.26 -22.77
CA THR A 358 -31.64 7.64 -21.50
C THR A 358 -31.32 6.16 -21.53
N VAL A 359 -30.60 5.67 -20.53
CA VAL A 359 -30.25 4.24 -20.36
C VAL A 359 -30.92 3.68 -19.13
N SER A 360 -31.38 2.43 -19.22
CA SER A 360 -32.05 1.73 -18.11
C SER A 360 -31.02 1.10 -17.19
N ILE A 361 -31.13 1.44 -15.89
CA ILE A 361 -30.37 0.79 -14.81
C ILE A 361 -31.23 -0.35 -14.28
N SER A 362 -30.92 -1.58 -14.66
CA SER A 362 -31.64 -2.75 -14.14
C SER A 362 -30.79 -3.47 -13.10
N TYR A 363 -31.10 -3.32 -11.83
CA TYR A 363 -30.65 -4.26 -10.82
C TYR A 363 -31.36 -5.59 -11.01
N THR A 364 -30.70 -6.57 -11.60
CA THR A 364 -31.18 -7.96 -11.53
C THR A 364 -30.80 -8.47 -10.14
N VAL A 365 -31.69 -8.29 -9.17
CA VAL A 365 -31.61 -9.05 -7.93
C VAL A 365 -31.83 -10.51 -8.32
N SER A 366 -30.74 -11.31 -8.38
CA SER A 366 -30.85 -12.76 -8.46
C SER A 366 -31.60 -13.22 -7.22
N GLN A 367 -32.92 -13.39 -7.35
CA GLN A 367 -33.70 -14.15 -6.39
C GLN A 367 -33.22 -15.60 -6.46
N THR A 368 -32.32 -15.94 -5.55
CA THR A 368 -32.04 -17.34 -5.23
C THR A 368 -33.38 -17.96 -4.80
N HIS A 369 -34.02 -18.69 -5.71
CA HIS A 369 -35.14 -19.56 -5.38
C HIS A 369 -34.65 -20.52 -4.31
N GLY A 370 -34.98 -20.24 -3.07
CA GLY A 370 -34.88 -21.19 -1.98
C GLY A 370 -35.78 -22.41 -2.32
N SER A 371 -35.13 -23.47 -2.82
CA SER A 371 -35.75 -24.78 -2.92
C SER A 371 -36.32 -25.14 -1.54
N LYS A 372 -37.64 -25.09 -1.42
CA LYS A 372 -38.37 -25.77 -0.34
C LYS A 372 -38.03 -27.25 -0.43
N MET A 373 -37.12 -27.69 0.40
CA MET A 373 -36.87 -29.10 0.65
C MET A 373 -38.09 -29.64 1.41
N GLY A 374 -38.93 -30.36 0.64
CA GLY A 374 -40.06 -31.10 1.17
C GLY A 374 -39.57 -32.13 2.19
N GLY A 375 -40.20 -32.12 3.36
CA GLY A 375 -40.00 -33.14 4.38
C GLY A 375 -40.39 -34.52 3.86
N GLY A 376 -39.44 -35.44 3.89
CA GLY A 376 -39.63 -36.88 3.69
C GLY A 376 -39.30 -37.61 4.99
N GLY A 377 -40.31 -38.31 5.52
CA GLY A 377 -40.28 -38.96 6.81
C GLY A 377 -39.23 -40.03 7.01
N HIS A 378 -38.86 -40.21 8.24
CA HIS A 378 -38.12 -41.36 8.76
C HIS A 378 -39.04 -42.59 8.78
N PRO A 379 -38.60 -43.80 8.43
CA PRO A 379 -39.11 -45.05 8.95
C PRO A 379 -38.28 -45.50 10.17
N PRO A 380 -38.89 -46.23 11.12
CA PRO A 380 -38.21 -46.69 12.31
C PRO A 380 -37.54 -48.05 12.06
N MET A 381 -36.33 -48.23 12.52
CA MET A 381 -35.74 -49.35 13.25
C MET A 381 -34.27 -49.07 13.61
#